data_772cd4435c02cb00e919cbb68b58d3e0
#
_entry.id   772cd4435c02cb00e919cbb68b58d3e0
#
_cell.length_a   1.000
_cell.length_b   1.000
_cell.length_c   1.000
_cell.angle_alpha   90.00
_cell.angle_beta   90.00
_cell.angle_gamma   90.00
#
_symmetry.space_group_name_H-M   'P 1'
#
loop_
_entity.id
_entity.type
_entity.pdbx_description
1 polymer ?
#
loop_
_entity_poly.entity_id
_entity_poly.type
_entity_poly.pdbx_seq_one_letter_code
_entity_poly.pdbx_strand_id
1 'polypeptide(L)'
;MLSDIMVRPLKPLEKHLAGKRTFQGIPGIELTANGRLLATWYGGGRGETHENFVMLACSDDGGKTWTDTEWVIDPPEQKVRAFDPALFRTADGRLFWFWAQVECREDYEAFDGRGGVWYSVCKNPEDPVADYRWSDPVRICDGIMMNKPTVLSNGEWALPVSVWGYPKKHYPEKIGAKIVISEDQGKTFYERGKIILPDGLAHIDEHFFYELKDSKTLVL
;
A
#
# COMPACT_ATOMS: atom_id res chain seq x y z
N MET A 1 -14.14 -10.47 12.61
CA MET A 1 -13.82 -9.04 12.75
C MET A 1 -12.55 -8.81 11.93
N LEU A 2 -12.55 -7.84 11.04
CA LEU A 2 -11.36 -7.45 10.29
C LEU A 2 -10.33 -6.86 11.24
N SER A 3 -9.03 -6.93 10.91
CA SER A 3 -7.97 -6.42 11.76
C SER A 3 -8.12 -4.91 11.98
N ASP A 4 -8.52 -4.52 13.17
CA ASP A 4 -8.61 -3.12 13.62
C ASP A 4 -7.31 -2.68 14.33
N ILE A 5 -6.25 -3.49 14.24
CA ILE A 5 -4.98 -3.16 14.85
C ILE A 5 -4.33 -2.04 14.05
N MET A 6 -4.31 -0.85 14.64
CA MET A 6 -3.67 0.32 14.08
C MET A 6 -2.14 0.21 14.23
N VAL A 7 -1.42 0.16 13.11
CA VAL A 7 0.04 0.10 13.06
C VAL A 7 0.59 1.43 12.55
N ARG A 8 1.19 2.21 13.44
CA ARG A 8 1.73 3.54 13.09
C ARG A 8 3.11 3.45 12.46
N PRO A 9 3.45 4.38 11.55
CA PRO A 9 4.84 4.57 11.14
C PRO A 9 5.74 4.87 12.34
N LEU A 10 6.89 4.20 12.42
CA LEU A 10 7.87 4.38 13.49
C LEU A 10 9.30 4.36 12.95
N LYS A 11 10.24 4.75 13.81
CA LYS A 11 11.66 4.67 13.50
C LYS A 11 12.13 3.22 13.50
N PRO A 12 13.06 2.87 12.59
CA PRO A 12 13.54 1.50 12.48
C PRO A 12 14.33 1.07 13.73
N LEU A 13 14.24 -0.22 14.01
CA LEU A 13 15.10 -0.94 14.95
C LEU A 13 16.16 -1.71 14.16
N GLU A 14 17.11 -2.33 14.84
CA GLU A 14 18.19 -3.11 14.21
C GLU A 14 17.68 -4.19 13.24
N LYS A 15 16.58 -4.87 13.60
CA LYS A 15 15.98 -5.92 12.73
C LYS A 15 15.52 -5.43 11.37
N HIS A 16 15.27 -4.11 11.21
CA HIS A 16 14.78 -3.49 9.98
C HIS A 16 15.91 -3.06 9.02
N LEU A 17 17.16 -3.07 9.46
CA LEU A 17 18.30 -2.62 8.67
C LEU A 17 18.68 -3.63 7.57
N ALA A 18 19.29 -3.13 6.50
CA ALA A 18 19.60 -3.90 5.29
C ALA A 18 20.33 -5.22 5.56
N GLY A 19 21.30 -5.22 6.49
CA GLY A 19 22.08 -6.43 6.84
C GLY A 19 21.32 -7.49 7.65
N LYS A 20 20.08 -7.24 8.05
CA LYS A 20 19.27 -8.13 8.90
C LYS A 20 18.07 -8.75 8.16
N ARG A 21 17.76 -8.26 6.98
CA ARG A 21 16.61 -8.71 6.18
C ARG A 21 17.06 -9.80 5.19
N THR A 22 16.27 -10.86 5.08
CA THR A 22 16.53 -11.97 4.13
C THR A 22 15.57 -11.98 2.95
N PHE A 23 14.38 -11.38 3.10
CA PHE A 23 13.36 -11.26 2.06
C PHE A 23 12.97 -9.81 1.84
N GLN A 24 12.70 -9.45 0.58
CA GLN A 24 12.20 -8.15 0.16
C GLN A 24 11.31 -8.31 -1.08
N GLY A 25 10.22 -7.58 -1.14
CA GLY A 25 9.27 -7.64 -2.27
C GLY A 25 8.52 -6.33 -2.50
N ILE A 26 7.93 -6.23 -3.68
CA ILE A 26 7.01 -5.20 -4.15
C ILE A 26 7.51 -3.78 -3.85
N PRO A 27 8.45 -3.24 -4.65
CA PRO A 27 8.94 -1.88 -4.48
C PRO A 27 7.99 -0.85 -5.09
N GLY A 28 7.91 0.31 -4.43
CA GLY A 28 7.26 1.52 -4.95
C GLY A 28 8.21 2.71 -4.85
N ILE A 29 8.05 3.70 -5.72
CA ILE A 29 8.86 4.92 -5.73
C ILE A 29 8.00 6.17 -5.89
N GLU A 30 8.42 7.25 -5.24
CA GLU A 30 7.81 8.57 -5.39
C GLU A 30 8.88 9.67 -5.36
N LEU A 31 8.56 10.81 -5.98
CA LEU A 31 9.43 11.98 -6.06
C LEU A 31 8.80 13.16 -5.30
N THR A 32 9.54 13.73 -4.37
CA THR A 32 9.14 14.96 -3.67
C THR A 32 9.42 16.20 -4.51
N ALA A 33 8.87 17.37 -4.14
CA ALA A 33 9.04 18.60 -4.91
C ALA A 33 10.49 19.10 -4.92
N ASN A 34 11.23 18.84 -3.84
CA ASN A 34 12.65 19.21 -3.75
C ASN A 34 13.59 18.22 -4.45
N GLY A 35 13.07 17.20 -5.16
CA GLY A 35 13.85 16.24 -5.94
C GLY A 35 14.31 15.00 -5.15
N ARG A 36 13.91 14.83 -3.90
CA ARG A 36 14.18 13.61 -3.14
C ARG A 36 13.39 12.45 -3.71
N LEU A 37 14.04 11.34 -3.96
CA LEU A 37 13.40 10.06 -4.24
C LEU A 37 13.09 9.34 -2.93
N LEU A 38 11.88 8.81 -2.83
CA LEU A 38 11.43 7.96 -1.74
C LEU A 38 11.13 6.57 -2.28
N ALA A 39 11.71 5.55 -1.68
CA ALA A 39 11.43 4.15 -2.01
C ALA A 39 10.73 3.48 -0.84
N THR A 40 9.73 2.66 -1.15
CA THR A 40 9.03 1.82 -0.19
C THR A 40 8.97 0.40 -0.68
N TRP A 41 9.02 -0.56 0.22
CA TRP A 41 8.89 -1.99 -0.06
C TRP A 41 8.54 -2.71 1.23
N TYR A 42 8.24 -4.00 1.17
CA TYR A 42 8.11 -4.81 2.38
C TYR A 42 9.20 -5.87 2.45
N GLY A 43 9.46 -6.37 3.65
CA GLY A 43 10.46 -7.38 3.91
C GLY A 43 10.32 -7.98 5.29
N GLY A 44 11.33 -8.72 5.71
CA GLY A 44 11.33 -9.47 6.97
C GLY A 44 10.93 -10.94 6.75
N GLY A 45 11.36 -11.81 7.66
CA GLY A 45 11.19 -13.25 7.51
C GLY A 45 12.00 -13.83 6.34
N ARG A 46 11.59 -15.01 5.86
CA ARG A 46 12.25 -15.73 4.75
C ARG A 46 11.44 -15.73 3.45
N GLY A 47 10.33 -15.02 3.43
CA GLY A 47 9.38 -14.99 2.31
C GLY A 47 8.18 -14.14 2.67
N GLU A 48 7.06 -14.40 2.00
CA GLU A 48 5.79 -13.75 2.28
C GLU A 48 5.12 -14.36 3.51
N THR A 49 5.43 -13.83 4.67
CA THR A 49 5.00 -14.37 5.96
C THR A 49 4.45 -13.29 6.89
N HIS A 50 3.90 -13.73 8.03
CA HIS A 50 3.46 -12.82 9.09
C HIS A 50 4.59 -12.02 9.75
N GLU A 51 5.85 -12.29 9.42
CA GLU A 51 7.01 -11.54 9.87
C GLU A 51 7.28 -10.30 9.00
N ASN A 52 6.50 -10.09 7.93
CA ASN A 52 6.72 -8.97 7.03
C ASN A 52 6.29 -7.62 7.65
N PHE A 53 7.07 -6.62 7.37
CA PHE A 53 6.87 -5.21 7.68
C PHE A 53 7.19 -4.34 6.48
N VAL A 54 6.63 -3.14 6.43
CA VAL A 54 6.85 -2.18 5.34
C VAL A 54 7.93 -1.18 5.72
N MET A 55 8.73 -0.75 4.74
CA MET A 55 9.88 0.13 4.92
C MET A 55 9.86 1.31 3.96
N LEU A 56 10.56 2.37 4.35
CA LEU A 56 10.80 3.56 3.54
C LEU A 56 12.27 3.97 3.65
N ALA A 57 12.90 4.26 2.52
CA ALA A 57 14.24 4.84 2.39
C ALA A 57 14.20 6.04 1.43
N CYS A 58 15.25 6.84 1.41
CA CYS A 58 15.35 7.99 0.50
C CYS A 58 16.69 8.11 -0.18
N SER A 59 16.70 8.88 -1.27
CA SER A 59 17.88 9.33 -1.99
C SER A 59 17.74 10.81 -2.30
N ASP A 60 18.77 11.59 -1.98
CA ASP A 60 18.86 13.03 -2.27
C ASP A 60 19.79 13.35 -3.45
N ASP A 61 20.30 12.34 -4.15
CA ASP A 61 21.27 12.47 -5.24
C ASP A 61 20.82 11.85 -6.58
N GLY A 62 19.50 11.73 -6.77
CA GLY A 62 18.93 11.18 -7.98
C GLY A 62 19.05 9.65 -8.08
N GLY A 63 19.08 8.96 -6.94
CA GLY A 63 19.09 7.50 -6.87
C GLY A 63 20.49 6.87 -6.91
N LYS A 64 21.55 7.66 -6.86
CA LYS A 64 22.94 7.15 -6.86
C LYS A 64 23.29 6.49 -5.54
N THR A 65 22.89 7.12 -4.44
CA THR A 65 22.99 6.54 -3.10
C THR A 65 21.65 6.58 -2.38
N TRP A 66 21.43 5.63 -1.49
CA TRP A 66 20.22 5.50 -0.71
C TRP A 66 20.54 5.39 0.76
N THR A 67 19.69 5.96 1.60
CA THR A 67 19.76 5.71 3.04
C THR A 67 19.44 4.24 3.32
N ASP A 68 19.75 3.75 4.50
CA ASP A 68 19.11 2.54 5.02
C ASP A 68 17.63 2.86 5.33
N THR A 69 16.93 1.98 5.99
CA THR A 69 15.55 2.19 6.39
C THR A 69 15.40 3.42 7.30
N GLU A 70 14.54 4.34 6.92
CA GLU A 70 14.25 5.58 7.66
C GLU A 70 12.97 5.51 8.50
N TRP A 71 11.96 4.80 7.96
CA TRP A 71 10.67 4.58 8.59
C TRP A 71 10.16 3.18 8.31
N VAL A 72 9.35 2.65 9.24
CA VAL A 72 8.75 1.32 9.12
C VAL A 72 7.29 1.33 9.56
N ILE A 73 6.50 0.46 8.93
CA ILE A 73 5.21 -0.02 9.41
C ILE A 73 5.46 -1.45 9.88
N ASP A 74 5.68 -1.63 11.18
CA ASP A 74 6.05 -2.91 11.79
C ASP A 74 4.93 -3.39 12.72
N PRO A 75 4.05 -4.27 12.24
CA PRO A 75 2.98 -4.81 13.06
C PRO A 75 3.50 -5.63 14.24
N PRO A 76 2.71 -5.77 15.31
CA PRO A 76 3.03 -6.70 16.39
C PRO A 76 3.24 -8.11 15.84
N GLU A 77 4.37 -8.73 16.16
CA GLU A 77 4.75 -10.05 15.67
C GLU A 77 3.63 -11.08 15.88
N GLN A 78 3.44 -11.95 14.88
CA GLN A 78 2.46 -13.04 14.84
C GLN A 78 0.99 -12.62 14.93
N LYS A 79 0.67 -11.34 14.89
CA LYS A 79 -0.73 -10.87 14.93
C LYS A 79 -1.20 -10.28 13.63
N VAL A 80 -0.34 -9.50 12.97
CA VAL A 80 -0.66 -8.77 11.76
C VAL A 80 0.55 -8.79 10.83
N ARG A 81 0.30 -8.90 9.53
CA ARG A 81 1.29 -8.71 8.46
C ARG A 81 1.04 -7.37 7.79
N ALA A 82 2.10 -6.58 7.50
CA ALA A 82 2.05 -5.41 6.63
C ALA A 82 2.88 -5.66 5.37
N PHE A 83 2.32 -5.34 4.19
CA PHE A 83 2.91 -5.67 2.90
C PHE A 83 2.34 -4.77 1.77
N ASP A 84 2.83 -4.94 0.54
CA ASP A 84 2.40 -4.26 -0.68
C ASP A 84 2.22 -2.74 -0.50
N PRO A 85 3.30 -2.01 -0.17
CA PRO A 85 3.20 -0.59 0.02
C PRO A 85 3.23 0.20 -1.29
N ALA A 86 2.59 1.36 -1.28
CA ALA A 86 2.70 2.36 -2.33
C ALA A 86 2.87 3.77 -1.75
N LEU A 87 3.67 4.59 -2.40
CA LEU A 87 3.80 6.01 -2.11
C LEU A 87 3.04 6.82 -3.15
N PHE A 88 2.38 7.87 -2.72
CA PHE A 88 1.66 8.77 -3.61
C PHE A 88 1.77 10.20 -3.10
N ARG A 89 2.40 11.06 -3.90
CA ARG A 89 2.48 12.50 -3.64
C ARG A 89 1.33 13.21 -4.32
N THR A 90 0.60 13.99 -3.56
CA THR A 90 -0.52 14.79 -4.05
C THR A 90 -0.05 16.12 -4.65
N ALA A 91 -0.89 16.76 -5.47
CA ALA A 91 -0.60 18.06 -6.05
C ALA A 91 -0.43 19.18 -5.00
N ASP A 92 -1.10 19.06 -3.84
CA ASP A 92 -0.97 19.99 -2.71
C ASP A 92 0.22 19.67 -1.79
N GLY A 93 1.09 18.72 -2.17
CA GLY A 93 2.36 18.42 -1.52
C GLY A 93 2.29 17.44 -0.35
N ARG A 94 1.15 16.83 -0.07
CA ARG A 94 1.08 15.76 0.93
C ARG A 94 1.65 14.46 0.37
N LEU A 95 2.25 13.64 1.21
CA LEU A 95 2.72 12.31 0.86
C LEU A 95 1.85 11.27 1.58
N PHE A 96 1.16 10.46 0.81
CA PHE A 96 0.43 9.29 1.30
C PHE A 96 1.35 8.07 1.23
N TRP A 97 1.38 7.31 2.30
CA TRP A 97 2.01 6.00 2.37
C TRP A 97 0.91 4.97 2.59
N PHE A 98 0.62 4.21 1.55
CA PHE A 98 -0.35 3.12 1.56
C PHE A 98 0.33 1.80 1.87
N TRP A 99 -0.39 0.88 2.46
CA TRP A 99 0.02 -0.52 2.62
C TRP A 99 -1.19 -1.43 2.78
N ALA A 100 -1.01 -2.73 2.50
CA ALA A 100 -1.94 -3.77 2.86
C ALA A 100 -1.62 -4.30 4.24
N GLN A 101 -2.66 -4.64 5.00
CA GLN A 101 -2.51 -5.21 6.33
C GLN A 101 -3.54 -6.32 6.54
N VAL A 102 -3.10 -7.47 7.06
CA VAL A 102 -3.94 -8.64 7.31
C VAL A 102 -3.64 -9.22 8.68
N GLU A 103 -4.70 -9.65 9.37
CA GLU A 103 -4.58 -10.35 10.66
C GLU A 103 -4.07 -11.78 10.44
N CYS A 104 -3.02 -12.16 11.19
CA CYS A 104 -2.46 -13.50 11.17
C CYS A 104 -3.26 -14.44 12.09
N ARG A 105 -3.69 -15.58 11.53
CA ARG A 105 -4.43 -16.64 12.23
C ARG A 105 -3.84 -18.01 11.87
N GLU A 106 -4.26 -19.06 12.53
CA GLU A 106 -3.82 -20.43 12.21
C GLU A 106 -4.17 -20.83 10.77
N ASP A 107 -5.31 -20.35 10.26
CA ASP A 107 -5.78 -20.53 8.89
C ASP A 107 -5.38 -19.35 7.98
N TYR A 108 -4.24 -18.73 8.24
CA TYR A 108 -3.78 -17.54 7.56
C TYR A 108 -3.72 -17.69 6.04
N GLU A 109 -4.47 -16.83 5.38
CA GLU A 109 -4.38 -16.60 3.94
C GLU A 109 -4.46 -15.11 3.67
N ALA A 110 -3.37 -14.53 3.17
CA ALA A 110 -3.18 -13.09 3.03
C ALA A 110 -4.28 -12.40 2.18
N PHE A 111 -4.96 -13.16 1.33
CA PHE A 111 -5.70 -12.61 0.20
C PHE A 111 -7.20 -12.92 0.24
N ASP A 112 -7.70 -13.44 1.34
CA ASP A 112 -9.05 -13.99 1.44
C ASP A 112 -10.15 -12.98 1.80
N GLY A 113 -9.85 -11.68 1.73
CA GLY A 113 -10.78 -10.60 2.04
C GLY A 113 -10.83 -10.19 3.51
N ARG A 114 -9.96 -10.75 4.37
CA ARG A 114 -9.75 -10.29 5.75
C ARG A 114 -8.76 -9.14 5.85
N GLY A 115 -7.94 -8.96 4.82
CA GLY A 115 -7.02 -7.85 4.71
C GLY A 115 -7.69 -6.52 4.41
N GLY A 116 -6.99 -5.44 4.65
CA GLY A 116 -7.44 -4.10 4.32
C GLY A 116 -6.32 -3.21 3.82
N VAL A 117 -6.70 -2.23 3.01
CA VAL A 117 -5.82 -1.14 2.57
C VAL A 117 -5.83 -0.05 3.62
N TRP A 118 -4.65 0.35 4.04
CA TRP A 118 -4.42 1.40 5.02
C TRP A 118 -3.56 2.51 4.44
N TYR A 119 -3.61 3.69 5.02
CA TYR A 119 -2.67 4.78 4.73
C TYR A 119 -2.35 5.62 5.96
N SER A 120 -1.22 6.30 5.87
CA SER A 120 -0.81 7.40 6.73
C SER A 120 -0.31 8.56 5.87
N VAL A 121 -0.43 9.78 6.33
CA VAL A 121 -0.08 11.00 5.58
C VAL A 121 1.04 11.75 6.26
N CYS A 122 2.11 12.02 5.50
CA CYS A 122 3.12 13.00 5.88
C CYS A 122 2.76 14.36 5.25
N LYS A 123 2.68 15.41 6.08
CA LYS A 123 2.36 16.77 5.65
C LYS A 123 3.59 17.61 5.33
N ASN A 124 4.77 17.11 5.66
CA ASN A 124 6.05 17.80 5.52
C ASN A 124 7.09 16.95 4.75
N PRO A 125 6.76 16.38 3.57
CA PRO A 125 7.66 15.45 2.87
C PRO A 125 8.90 16.15 2.27
N GLU A 126 8.95 17.48 2.28
CA GLU A 126 10.10 18.27 1.85
C GLU A 126 11.14 18.50 2.97
N ASP A 127 10.76 18.25 4.22
CA ASP A 127 11.67 18.31 5.38
C ASP A 127 12.67 17.14 5.34
N PRO A 128 13.72 17.16 6.17
CA PRO A 128 14.57 15.98 6.34
C PRO A 128 13.72 14.74 6.68
N VAL A 129 13.99 13.60 6.04
CA VAL A 129 13.18 12.39 6.20
C VAL A 129 13.09 11.91 7.66
N ALA A 130 14.13 12.21 8.44
CA ALA A 130 14.15 11.92 9.89
C ALA A 130 13.05 12.66 10.66
N ASP A 131 12.60 13.81 10.16
CA ASP A 131 11.65 14.72 10.81
C ASP A 131 10.23 14.58 10.30
N TYR A 132 9.96 13.61 9.43
CA TYR A 132 8.61 13.38 8.91
C TYR A 132 7.60 13.16 10.02
N ARG A 133 6.43 13.78 9.86
CA ARG A 133 5.31 13.70 10.79
C ARG A 133 4.15 12.98 10.11
N TRP A 134 3.94 11.76 10.50
CA TRP A 134 2.89 10.91 9.99
C TRP A 134 1.59 11.08 10.76
N SER A 135 0.47 11.09 10.04
CA SER A 135 -0.86 11.02 10.66
C SER A 135 -1.09 9.65 11.31
N ASP A 136 -2.10 9.55 12.15
CA ASP A 136 -2.63 8.25 12.53
C ASP A 136 -3.08 7.49 11.26
N PRO A 137 -2.85 6.17 11.20
CA PRO A 137 -3.31 5.35 10.10
C PRO A 137 -4.83 5.31 9.98
N VAL A 138 -5.29 5.28 8.73
CA VAL A 138 -6.71 5.14 8.39
C VAL A 138 -6.88 3.93 7.48
N ARG A 139 -7.87 3.09 7.81
CA ARG A 139 -8.28 1.97 6.96
C ARG A 139 -9.27 2.46 5.91
N ILE A 140 -9.02 2.13 4.64
CA ILE A 140 -9.87 2.53 3.51
C ILE A 140 -10.99 1.50 3.28
N CYS A 141 -10.61 0.26 3.00
CA CYS A 141 -11.53 -0.80 2.61
C CYS A 141 -10.88 -2.18 2.74
N ASP A 142 -11.67 -3.23 2.48
CA ASP A 142 -11.19 -4.60 2.35
C ASP A 142 -10.40 -4.78 1.06
N GLY A 143 -9.30 -5.51 1.13
CA GLY A 143 -8.45 -5.89 0.00
C GLY A 143 -7.01 -5.44 0.14
N ILE A 144 -6.29 -5.52 -0.97
CA ILE A 144 -4.89 -5.12 -1.13
C ILE A 144 -4.78 -4.13 -2.30
N MET A 145 -3.75 -3.27 -2.25
CA MET A 145 -3.46 -2.30 -3.29
C MET A 145 -1.95 -2.30 -3.54
N MET A 146 -1.53 -2.82 -4.69
CA MET A 146 -0.11 -2.92 -5.04
C MET A 146 0.41 -1.73 -5.83
N ASN A 147 -0.48 -1.02 -6.53
CA ASN A 147 -0.14 0.14 -7.33
C ASN A 147 -0.70 1.43 -6.72
N LYS A 148 0.00 2.55 -6.92
CA LYS A 148 -0.44 3.84 -6.40
C LYS A 148 -1.70 4.34 -7.12
N PRO A 149 -2.46 5.27 -6.50
CA PRO A 149 -3.62 5.88 -7.13
C PRO A 149 -3.31 6.54 -8.47
N THR A 150 -4.24 6.42 -9.42
CA THR A 150 -4.26 7.24 -10.64
C THR A 150 -5.12 8.46 -10.41
N VAL A 151 -4.58 9.65 -10.68
CA VAL A 151 -5.37 10.90 -10.67
C VAL A 151 -6.06 11.01 -12.03
N LEU A 152 -7.39 11.04 -12.02
CA LEU A 152 -8.19 11.19 -13.22
C LEU A 152 -8.26 12.66 -13.66
N SER A 153 -8.63 12.90 -14.92
CA SER A 153 -8.72 14.26 -15.50
C SER A 153 -9.73 15.18 -14.78
N ASN A 154 -10.71 14.60 -14.11
CA ASN A 154 -11.67 15.33 -13.27
C ASN A 154 -11.18 15.61 -11.83
N GLY A 155 -9.96 15.18 -11.50
CA GLY A 155 -9.33 15.35 -10.18
C GLY A 155 -9.62 14.24 -9.16
N GLU A 156 -10.46 13.27 -9.50
CA GLU A 156 -10.69 12.09 -8.66
C GLU A 156 -9.45 11.20 -8.59
N TRP A 157 -9.30 10.46 -7.51
CA TRP A 157 -8.29 9.41 -7.39
C TRP A 157 -8.93 8.05 -7.56
N ALA A 158 -8.41 7.26 -8.50
CA ALA A 158 -8.79 5.87 -8.71
C ALA A 158 -7.74 4.96 -8.08
N LEU A 159 -8.13 4.22 -7.04
CA LEU A 159 -7.29 3.28 -6.30
C LEU A 159 -7.55 1.87 -6.79
N PRO A 160 -6.51 1.13 -7.25
CA PRO A 160 -6.65 -0.24 -7.74
C PRO A 160 -6.59 -1.22 -6.58
N VAL A 161 -7.73 -1.54 -6.01
CA VAL A 161 -7.86 -2.44 -4.85
C VAL A 161 -8.41 -3.79 -5.29
N SER A 162 -7.83 -4.90 -4.80
CA SER A 162 -8.30 -6.25 -5.09
C SER A 162 -8.60 -7.04 -3.83
N VAL A 163 -9.59 -7.90 -3.91
CA VAL A 163 -9.76 -9.03 -3.01
C VAL A 163 -9.59 -10.30 -3.82
N TRP A 164 -8.58 -11.08 -3.49
CA TRP A 164 -8.23 -12.28 -4.24
C TRP A 164 -9.08 -13.49 -3.80
N GLY A 165 -9.35 -14.37 -4.73
CA GLY A 165 -10.17 -15.56 -4.52
C GLY A 165 -9.41 -16.87 -4.63
N TYR A 166 -8.09 -16.84 -4.54
CA TYR A 166 -7.22 -18.01 -4.64
C TYR A 166 -6.29 -18.10 -3.42
N PRO A 167 -6.01 -19.29 -2.86
CA PRO A 167 -6.56 -20.62 -3.20
C PRO A 167 -7.95 -20.88 -2.60
N LYS A 168 -8.41 -20.10 -1.60
CA LYS A 168 -9.70 -20.30 -0.93
C LYS A 168 -10.57 -19.05 -1.00
N LYS A 169 -11.88 -19.29 -1.10
CA LYS A 169 -12.90 -18.24 -1.18
C LYS A 169 -13.62 -18.11 0.16
N HIS A 170 -13.02 -17.41 1.14
CA HIS A 170 -13.68 -17.19 2.45
C HIS A 170 -14.80 -16.17 2.38
N TYR A 171 -14.66 -15.14 1.52
CA TYR A 171 -15.64 -14.07 1.32
C TYR A 171 -15.91 -13.87 -0.16
N PRO A 172 -16.61 -14.82 -0.83
CA PRO A 172 -16.80 -14.78 -2.28
C PRO A 172 -17.48 -13.50 -2.78
N GLU A 173 -18.33 -12.89 -1.96
CA GLU A 173 -19.01 -11.63 -2.28
C GLU A 173 -18.05 -10.43 -2.37
N LYS A 174 -16.87 -10.53 -1.75
CA LYS A 174 -15.84 -9.46 -1.76
C LYS A 174 -14.86 -9.57 -2.92
N ILE A 175 -14.72 -10.77 -3.51
CA ILE A 175 -13.72 -11.04 -4.55
C ILE A 175 -13.88 -10.11 -5.75
N GLY A 176 -12.77 -9.69 -6.32
CA GLY A 176 -12.67 -8.95 -7.58
C GLY A 176 -11.69 -7.80 -7.55
N ALA A 177 -11.32 -7.36 -8.75
CA ALA A 177 -10.59 -6.13 -8.99
C ALA A 177 -11.55 -4.95 -8.87
N LYS A 178 -11.29 -4.05 -7.93
CA LYS A 178 -12.15 -2.93 -7.57
C LYS A 178 -11.59 -1.62 -8.06
N ILE A 179 -12.47 -0.69 -8.36
CA ILE A 179 -12.15 0.73 -8.42
C ILE A 179 -12.68 1.41 -7.16
N VAL A 180 -11.76 1.86 -6.32
CA VAL A 180 -12.08 2.65 -5.13
C VAL A 180 -11.74 4.10 -5.43
N ILE A 181 -12.69 5.01 -5.21
CA ILE A 181 -12.58 6.41 -5.59
C ILE A 181 -12.49 7.30 -4.36
N SER A 182 -11.69 8.37 -4.50
CA SER A 182 -11.76 9.56 -3.65
C SER A 182 -12.03 10.79 -4.53
N GLU A 183 -13.11 11.51 -4.23
CA GLU A 183 -13.51 12.76 -4.90
C GLU A 183 -13.02 14.00 -4.15
N ASP A 184 -12.49 13.82 -2.95
CA ASP A 184 -12.14 14.86 -1.99
C ASP A 184 -10.66 14.87 -1.59
N GLN A 185 -9.82 14.37 -2.51
CA GLN A 185 -8.35 14.31 -2.37
C GLN A 185 -7.88 13.52 -1.14
N GLY A 186 -8.48 12.33 -0.95
CA GLY A 186 -8.06 11.36 0.03
C GLY A 186 -8.62 11.55 1.44
N LYS A 187 -9.71 12.31 1.59
CA LYS A 187 -10.41 12.41 2.88
C LYS A 187 -11.40 11.29 3.07
N THR A 188 -12.15 10.94 2.01
CA THR A 188 -13.08 9.81 2.01
C THR A 188 -12.88 8.92 0.78
N PHE A 189 -13.29 7.65 0.91
CA PHE A 189 -13.13 6.65 -0.13
C PHE A 189 -14.39 5.78 -0.22
N TYR A 190 -14.77 5.38 -1.44
CA TYR A 190 -15.86 4.43 -1.68
C TYR A 190 -15.60 3.55 -2.88
N GLU A 191 -16.16 2.33 -2.86
CA GLU A 191 -16.13 1.43 -4.01
C GLU A 191 -17.12 1.92 -5.06
N ARG A 192 -16.62 2.27 -6.26
CA ARG A 192 -17.46 2.66 -7.42
C ARG A 192 -17.90 1.45 -8.24
N GLY A 193 -17.09 0.42 -8.25
CA GLY A 193 -17.39 -0.82 -8.98
C GLY A 193 -16.31 -1.86 -8.84
N LYS A 194 -16.59 -3.04 -9.36
CA LYS A 194 -15.63 -4.15 -9.41
C LYS A 194 -15.83 -5.04 -10.64
N ILE A 195 -14.76 -5.68 -11.05
CA ILE A 195 -14.73 -6.71 -12.09
C ILE A 195 -14.49 -8.05 -11.39
N ILE A 196 -15.29 -9.04 -11.77
CA ILE A 196 -15.14 -10.43 -11.32
C ILE A 196 -14.76 -11.26 -12.53
N LEU A 197 -13.65 -11.99 -12.44
CA LEU A 197 -13.24 -12.89 -13.52
C LEU A 197 -14.17 -14.10 -13.61
N PRO A 198 -14.35 -14.68 -14.80
CA PRO A 198 -15.12 -15.91 -14.99
C PRO A 198 -14.59 -17.06 -14.12
N ASP A 199 -15.49 -17.98 -13.79
CA ASP A 199 -15.12 -19.20 -13.06
C ASP A 199 -14.02 -19.98 -13.80
N GLY A 200 -13.09 -20.53 -13.01
CA GLY A 200 -11.94 -21.30 -13.52
C GLY A 200 -10.71 -20.46 -13.83
N LEU A 201 -10.77 -19.13 -13.75
CA LEU A 201 -9.60 -18.26 -13.77
C LEU A 201 -9.10 -17.95 -12.35
N ALA A 202 -7.79 -17.76 -12.23
CA ALA A 202 -7.21 -17.33 -10.98
C ALA A 202 -7.57 -15.86 -10.71
N HIS A 203 -8.09 -15.59 -9.51
CA HIS A 203 -8.39 -14.24 -9.05
C HIS A 203 -7.18 -13.68 -8.28
N ILE A 204 -6.14 -13.31 -9.00
CA ILE A 204 -4.95 -12.65 -8.47
C ILE A 204 -4.79 -11.37 -9.29
N ASP A 205 -5.42 -10.30 -8.83
CA ASP A 205 -5.55 -9.07 -9.61
C ASP A 205 -4.55 -8.02 -9.09
N GLU A 206 -3.47 -7.83 -9.86
CA GLU A 206 -2.42 -6.84 -9.60
C GLU A 206 -2.56 -5.67 -10.58
N HIS A 207 -3.74 -5.09 -10.63
CA HIS A 207 -4.12 -4.13 -11.65
C HIS A 207 -3.67 -2.69 -11.34
N PHE A 208 -3.79 -1.84 -12.35
CA PHE A 208 -3.71 -0.39 -12.26
C PHE A 208 -4.72 0.24 -13.22
N PHE A 209 -4.93 1.55 -13.08
CA PHE A 209 -5.85 2.27 -13.96
C PHE A 209 -5.10 3.19 -14.89
N TYR A 210 -5.55 3.25 -16.14
CA TYR A 210 -5.11 4.21 -17.13
C TYR A 210 -6.32 4.89 -17.78
N GLU A 211 -6.42 6.22 -17.64
CA GLU A 211 -7.47 7.01 -18.29
C GLU A 211 -7.04 7.34 -19.72
N LEU A 212 -7.90 7.04 -20.68
CA LEU A 212 -7.65 7.40 -22.07
C LEU A 212 -7.81 8.90 -22.29
N LYS A 213 -7.25 9.40 -23.41
CA LYS A 213 -7.29 10.83 -23.78
C LYS A 213 -8.72 11.39 -23.98
N ASP A 214 -9.72 10.55 -24.14
CA ASP A 214 -11.11 10.95 -24.23
C ASP A 214 -11.70 11.39 -22.88
N SER A 215 -10.99 11.20 -21.78
CA SER A 215 -11.40 11.50 -20.41
C SER A 215 -12.74 10.85 -20.01
N LYS A 216 -13.08 9.74 -20.66
CA LYS A 216 -14.32 8.97 -20.45
C LYS A 216 -14.07 7.49 -20.27
N THR A 217 -12.97 7.00 -20.82
CA THR A 217 -12.61 5.58 -20.80
C THR A 217 -11.49 5.35 -19.80
N LEU A 218 -11.74 4.50 -18.83
CA LEU A 218 -10.75 4.00 -17.90
C LEU A 218 -10.44 2.54 -18.27
N VAL A 219 -9.16 2.26 -18.47
CA VAL A 219 -8.65 0.91 -18.75
C VAL A 219 -8.06 0.34 -17.45
N LEU A 220 -8.40 -0.91 -17.20
CA LEU A 220 -7.86 -1.73 -16.12
C LEU A 220 -6.98 -2.82 -16.70
#